data_95125f1d5a3c02f5faff229609fe5269
#
_entry.id   95125f1d5a3c02f5faff229609fe5269
#
_cell.length_a   1.000
_cell.length_b   1.000
_cell.length_c   1.000
_cell.angle_alpha   90.00
_cell.angle_beta   90.00
_cell.angle_gamma   90.00
#
_symmetry.space_group_name_H-M   'P 1'
#
loop_
_entity.id
_entity.type
_entity.pdbx_description
1 polymer ?
#
loop_
_entity_poly.entity_id
_entity_poly.type
_entity_poly.pdbx_seq_one_letter_code
_entity_poly.pdbx_strand_id
1 'polypeptide(L)'
;MAVLNWGECNLFHADSTAGAAPKEAEKWKELPTPKEESTQLTTEAGSDKTATEEGGAIVDYMPGKNTYTLEFDLFKKAGEELPDWITKAVDGVVPGEHAFRIESQDKSTAAILIERAVVRVEDSYSTTDGTLIHVTAKALKPKEGNTVKYYDAKTKFQPSEAA
;
A
#
# COMPACT_ATOMS: atom_id res chain seq x y z
N MET A 1 -6.09 24.53 -6.29
CA MET A 1 -5.68 23.64 -5.19
C MET A 1 -6.44 22.33 -5.28
N ALA A 2 -5.75 21.21 -5.34
CA ALA A 2 -6.42 19.91 -5.34
C ALA A 2 -6.97 19.61 -3.94
N VAL A 3 -8.20 19.20 -3.86
CA VAL A 3 -8.88 18.83 -2.61
C VAL A 3 -8.83 17.32 -2.40
N LEU A 4 -8.85 16.57 -3.49
CA LEU A 4 -8.81 15.11 -3.46
C LEU A 4 -7.47 14.58 -3.97
N ASN A 5 -7.02 13.50 -3.38
CA ASN A 5 -5.81 12.80 -3.79
C ASN A 5 -6.14 11.81 -4.90
N TRP A 6 -6.24 12.32 -6.12
CA TRP A 6 -6.57 11.51 -7.28
C TRP A 6 -5.61 11.78 -8.44
N GLY A 7 -5.62 10.88 -9.42
CA GLY A 7 -4.70 10.95 -10.55
C GLY A 7 -3.42 10.15 -10.29
N GLU A 8 -2.36 10.52 -10.98
CA GLU A 8 -1.08 9.83 -10.87
C GLU A 8 -0.48 9.92 -9.45
N CYS A 9 0.03 8.79 -8.99
CA CYS A 9 0.67 8.72 -7.69
C CYS A 9 2.09 8.17 -7.81
N ASN A 10 2.91 8.51 -6.83
CA ASN A 10 4.22 7.91 -6.63
C ASN A 10 4.11 6.88 -5.51
N LEU A 11 4.60 5.68 -5.79
CA LEU A 11 4.65 4.60 -4.83
C LEU A 11 6.07 4.42 -4.32
N PHE A 12 6.22 4.25 -3.02
CA PHE A 12 7.51 4.01 -2.37
C PHE A 12 7.45 2.73 -1.57
N HIS A 13 8.56 2.03 -1.52
CA HIS A 13 8.71 0.78 -0.80
C HIS A 13 9.90 0.82 0.14
N ALA A 14 9.74 0.20 1.31
CA ALA A 14 10.84 -0.09 2.24
C ALA A 14 10.56 -1.40 2.95
N ASP A 15 11.61 -1.99 3.52
CA ASP A 15 11.45 -3.17 4.36
C ASP A 15 10.88 -2.77 5.73
N SER A 16 9.92 -3.55 6.21
CA SER A 16 9.36 -3.37 7.53
C SER A 16 10.14 -4.20 8.54
N THR A 17 10.55 -3.58 9.64
CA THR A 17 11.30 -4.25 10.69
C THR A 17 10.53 -4.16 12.00
N ALA A 18 10.27 -5.32 12.62
CA ALA A 18 9.54 -5.42 13.89
C ALA A 18 8.18 -4.69 13.88
N GLY A 19 7.49 -4.71 12.72
CA GLY A 19 6.18 -4.09 12.56
C GLY A 19 6.20 -2.58 12.37
N ALA A 20 7.37 -1.99 12.12
CA ALA A 20 7.52 -0.55 11.90
C ALA A 20 8.26 -0.26 10.60
N ALA A 21 7.87 0.82 9.95
CA ALA A 21 8.55 1.31 8.76
C ALA A 21 9.72 2.22 9.13
N PRO A 22 10.75 2.33 8.27
CA PRO A 22 11.84 3.27 8.51
C PRO A 22 11.33 4.71 8.45
N LYS A 23 11.91 5.55 9.31
CA LYS A 23 11.55 6.97 9.38
C LYS A 23 12.40 7.83 8.44
N GLU A 24 13.56 7.33 8.05
CA GLU A 24 14.49 8.04 7.17
C GLU A 24 14.06 7.91 5.71
N ALA A 25 13.99 9.05 5.01
CA ALA A 25 13.60 9.08 3.60
C ALA A 25 14.53 8.23 2.71
N GLU A 26 15.79 8.12 3.07
CA GLU A 26 16.81 7.41 2.29
C GLU A 26 16.60 5.89 2.21
N LYS A 27 15.89 5.33 3.17
CA LYS A 27 15.59 3.88 3.21
C LYS A 27 14.40 3.52 2.33
N TRP A 28 13.71 4.50 1.80
CA TRP A 28 12.58 4.30 0.90
C TRP A 28 13.05 4.39 -0.55
N LYS A 29 12.59 3.45 -1.34
CA LYS A 29 12.88 3.43 -2.79
C LYS A 29 11.59 3.65 -3.56
N GLU A 30 11.64 4.53 -4.55
CA GLU A 30 10.51 4.76 -5.43
C GLU A 30 10.33 3.56 -6.36
N LEU A 31 9.08 3.14 -6.52
CA LEU A 31 8.72 2.06 -7.43
C LEU A 31 8.58 2.59 -8.86
N PRO A 32 8.75 1.73 -9.89
CA PRO A 32 8.41 2.11 -11.25
C PRO A 32 6.96 2.60 -11.32
N THR A 33 6.67 3.47 -12.29
CA THR A 33 5.32 3.99 -12.48
C THR A 33 4.33 2.86 -12.74
N PRO A 34 3.25 2.73 -11.95
CA PRO A 34 2.27 1.68 -12.16
C PRO A 34 1.48 1.88 -13.44
N LYS A 35 0.83 0.81 -13.89
CA LYS A 35 -0.10 0.89 -15.01
C LYS A 35 -1.24 1.84 -14.67
N GLU A 36 -1.71 2.59 -15.67
CA GLU A 36 -2.84 3.52 -15.52
C GLU A 36 -4.05 2.84 -14.88
N GLU A 37 -4.66 3.51 -13.90
CA GLU A 37 -5.86 3.05 -13.19
C GLU A 37 -5.70 1.74 -12.41
N SER A 38 -4.48 1.25 -12.20
CA SER A 38 -4.26 -0.02 -11.49
C SER A 38 -4.06 0.13 -9.99
N THR A 39 -3.58 1.28 -9.53
CA THR A 39 -3.29 1.49 -8.11
C THR A 39 -4.55 1.76 -7.31
N GLN A 40 -4.82 0.92 -6.32
CA GLN A 40 -5.98 1.11 -5.45
C GLN A 40 -5.71 0.57 -4.05
N LEU A 41 -6.26 1.25 -3.07
CA LEU A 41 -6.31 0.79 -1.69
C LEU A 41 -7.76 0.44 -1.37
N THR A 42 -8.00 -0.82 -1.07
CA THR A 42 -9.35 -1.33 -0.80
C THR A 42 -9.50 -1.65 0.67
N THR A 43 -10.63 -1.25 1.24
CA THR A 43 -10.98 -1.54 2.63
C THR A 43 -12.11 -2.55 2.65
N GLU A 44 -11.94 -3.60 3.45
CA GLU A 44 -12.97 -4.60 3.68
C GLU A 44 -13.36 -4.56 5.16
N ALA A 45 -14.66 -4.39 5.42
CA ALA A 45 -15.17 -4.34 6.78
C ALA A 45 -15.01 -5.69 7.47
N GLY A 46 -14.66 -5.67 8.75
CA GLY A 46 -14.60 -6.87 9.55
C GLY A 46 -15.99 -7.37 9.93
N SER A 47 -16.03 -8.54 10.54
CA SER A 47 -17.30 -9.14 11.01
C SER A 47 -17.85 -8.38 12.21
N ASP A 48 -19.03 -7.82 12.06
CA ASP A 48 -19.71 -7.10 13.13
C ASP A 48 -20.50 -8.04 14.04
N LYS A 49 -20.67 -7.65 15.29
CA LYS A 49 -21.51 -8.38 16.23
C LYS A 49 -22.67 -7.48 16.64
N THR A 50 -23.88 -8.01 16.56
CA THR A 50 -25.10 -7.29 16.88
C THR A 50 -25.94 -8.12 17.86
N ALA A 51 -26.39 -7.51 18.96
CA ALA A 51 -27.34 -8.11 19.87
C ALA A 51 -28.72 -7.49 19.64
N THR A 52 -29.72 -8.31 19.40
CA THR A 52 -31.09 -7.87 19.04
C THR A 52 -32.08 -8.48 20.01
N GLU A 53 -33.00 -7.68 20.52
CA GLU A 53 -34.12 -8.13 21.34
C GLU A 53 -35.27 -8.69 20.50
N GLU A 54 -36.14 -9.45 21.11
CA GLU A 54 -37.43 -9.80 20.49
C GLU A 54 -38.15 -8.53 20.03
N GLY A 55 -38.68 -8.56 18.80
CA GLY A 55 -39.28 -7.38 18.20
C GLY A 55 -38.31 -6.61 17.28
N GLY A 56 -37.02 -6.99 17.22
CA GLY A 56 -36.08 -6.45 16.24
C GLY A 56 -35.29 -5.21 16.68
N ALA A 57 -35.42 -4.78 17.95
CA ALA A 57 -34.59 -3.66 18.41
C ALA A 57 -33.15 -4.08 18.66
N ILE A 58 -32.19 -3.30 18.13
CA ILE A 58 -30.77 -3.52 18.34
C ILE A 58 -30.37 -2.90 19.68
N VAL A 59 -29.90 -3.72 20.63
CA VAL A 59 -29.51 -3.27 21.95
C VAL A 59 -28.01 -3.10 22.12
N ASP A 60 -27.20 -3.75 21.27
CA ASP A 60 -25.77 -3.56 21.26
C ASP A 60 -25.18 -3.88 19.88
N TYR A 61 -24.12 -3.18 19.52
CA TYR A 61 -23.44 -3.33 18.25
C TYR A 61 -21.94 -3.19 18.44
N MET A 62 -21.19 -4.17 18.00
CA MET A 62 -19.72 -4.12 18.03
C MET A 62 -19.16 -4.26 16.62
N PRO A 63 -18.61 -3.19 16.04
CA PRO A 63 -18.01 -3.27 14.70
C PRO A 63 -16.71 -4.07 14.73
N GLY A 64 -16.51 -4.89 13.69
CA GLY A 64 -15.26 -5.59 13.46
C GLY A 64 -14.20 -4.67 12.88
N LYS A 65 -12.94 -5.03 13.04
CA LYS A 65 -11.83 -4.24 12.48
C LYS A 65 -11.74 -4.43 10.98
N ASN A 66 -11.49 -3.34 10.27
CA ASN A 66 -11.30 -3.36 8.83
C ASN A 66 -9.99 -4.04 8.45
N THR A 67 -9.97 -4.64 7.26
CA THR A 67 -8.75 -5.08 6.60
C THR A 67 -8.50 -4.20 5.38
N TYR A 68 -7.23 -3.99 5.06
CA TYR A 68 -6.82 -3.11 3.97
C TYR A 68 -5.91 -3.86 3.00
N THR A 69 -6.11 -3.63 1.72
CA THR A 69 -5.32 -4.25 0.66
C THR A 69 -4.91 -3.19 -0.35
N LEU A 70 -3.60 -3.10 -0.60
CA LEU A 70 -3.04 -2.24 -1.65
C LEU A 70 -2.75 -3.11 -2.87
N GLU A 71 -3.24 -2.69 -4.03
CA GLU A 71 -3.02 -3.38 -5.30
C GLU A 71 -2.51 -2.41 -6.35
N PHE A 72 -1.60 -2.87 -7.18
CA PHE A 72 -1.12 -2.12 -8.34
C PHE A 72 -0.47 -3.07 -9.35
N ASP A 73 -0.42 -2.65 -10.60
CA ASP A 73 0.21 -3.40 -11.68
C ASP A 73 1.46 -2.68 -12.16
N LEU A 74 2.53 -3.43 -12.39
CA LEU A 74 3.76 -2.93 -12.96
C LEU A 74 4.04 -3.60 -14.30
N PHE A 75 4.51 -2.81 -15.28
CA PHE A 75 4.99 -3.37 -16.53
C PHE A 75 6.40 -3.92 -16.38
N LYS A 76 6.66 -5.09 -16.96
CA LYS A 76 8.02 -5.58 -17.09
C LYS A 76 8.60 -5.07 -18.40
N LYS A 77 9.42 -4.04 -18.33
CA LYS A 77 10.02 -3.40 -19.50
C LYS A 77 11.41 -3.92 -19.79
N ALA A 78 11.76 -4.03 -21.08
CA ALA A 78 13.12 -4.42 -21.46
C ALA A 78 14.13 -3.36 -21.01
N GLY A 79 15.23 -3.80 -20.42
CA GLY A 79 16.29 -2.89 -19.95
C GLY A 79 16.00 -2.18 -18.63
N GLU A 80 14.86 -2.41 -18.03
CA GLU A 80 14.49 -1.87 -16.72
C GLU A 80 14.40 -3.01 -15.71
N GLU A 81 15.12 -2.88 -14.61
CA GLU A 81 15.10 -3.87 -13.55
C GLU A 81 13.97 -3.62 -12.58
N LEU A 82 13.24 -4.68 -12.22
CA LEU A 82 12.25 -4.62 -11.18
C LEU A 82 12.91 -4.55 -9.80
N PRO A 83 12.22 -4.01 -8.78
CA PRO A 83 12.75 -3.99 -7.42
C PRO A 83 13.16 -5.38 -6.94
N ASP A 84 14.21 -5.45 -6.14
CA ASP A 84 14.77 -6.71 -5.63
C ASP A 84 13.75 -7.56 -4.88
N TRP A 85 12.86 -6.92 -4.12
CA TRP A 85 11.86 -7.65 -3.35
C TRP A 85 10.84 -8.38 -4.23
N ILE A 86 10.58 -7.87 -5.43
CA ILE A 86 9.74 -8.56 -6.42
C ILE A 86 10.49 -9.73 -7.05
N THR A 87 11.76 -9.54 -7.39
CA THR A 87 12.56 -10.59 -8.02
C THR A 87 12.87 -11.77 -7.09
N LYS A 88 12.80 -11.56 -5.79
CA LYS A 88 12.98 -12.61 -4.77
C LYS A 88 11.73 -13.47 -4.55
N ALA A 89 10.61 -13.12 -5.17
CA ALA A 89 9.38 -13.89 -5.02
C ALA A 89 9.54 -15.30 -5.62
N VAL A 90 9.04 -16.30 -4.89
CA VAL A 90 9.00 -17.69 -5.37
C VAL A 90 7.53 -18.08 -5.49
N ASP A 91 7.10 -18.39 -6.71
CA ASP A 91 5.71 -18.74 -7.01
C ASP A 91 4.70 -17.72 -6.45
N GLY A 92 5.05 -16.44 -6.58
CA GLY A 92 4.20 -15.33 -6.16
C GLY A 92 4.33 -14.95 -4.69
N VAL A 93 5.08 -15.68 -3.88
CA VAL A 93 5.25 -15.37 -2.47
C VAL A 93 6.52 -14.53 -2.27
N VAL A 94 6.33 -13.30 -1.80
CA VAL A 94 7.45 -12.40 -1.50
C VAL A 94 7.86 -12.60 -0.04
N PRO A 95 9.15 -12.91 0.23
CA PRO A 95 9.59 -13.12 1.61
C PRO A 95 9.62 -11.81 2.41
N GLY A 96 9.39 -11.93 3.70
CA GLY A 96 9.51 -10.82 4.64
C GLY A 96 8.27 -9.93 4.72
N GLU A 97 8.41 -8.87 5.49
CA GLU A 97 7.37 -7.85 5.64
C GLU A 97 7.83 -6.55 4.99
N HIS A 98 6.87 -5.79 4.46
CA HIS A 98 7.15 -4.63 3.65
C HIS A 98 6.33 -3.43 4.10
N ALA A 99 6.83 -2.24 3.77
CA ALA A 99 6.13 -0.99 4.01
C ALA A 99 5.96 -0.24 2.70
N PHE A 100 4.84 0.47 2.57
CA PHE A 100 4.51 1.21 1.35
C PHE A 100 4.05 2.62 1.68
N ARG A 101 4.35 3.55 0.78
CA ARG A 101 3.86 4.92 0.82
C ARG A 101 3.22 5.24 -0.52
N ILE A 102 2.10 5.93 -0.46
CA ILE A 102 1.38 6.41 -1.65
C ILE A 102 1.29 7.93 -1.55
N GLU A 103 1.91 8.63 -2.48
CA GLU A 103 1.90 10.09 -2.53
C GLU A 103 1.37 10.57 -3.88
N SER A 104 0.61 11.67 -3.89
CA SER A 104 0.26 12.34 -5.14
C SER A 104 1.52 12.98 -5.73
N GLN A 105 1.59 13.08 -7.07
CA GLN A 105 2.77 13.65 -7.73
C GLN A 105 3.05 15.10 -7.32
N ASP A 106 2.02 15.89 -7.12
CA ASP A 106 2.16 17.29 -6.73
C ASP A 106 2.34 17.49 -5.23
N LYS A 107 2.24 16.42 -4.44
CA LYS A 107 2.35 16.46 -2.97
C LYS A 107 1.39 17.44 -2.30
N SER A 108 0.28 17.75 -2.96
CA SER A 108 -0.67 18.76 -2.48
C SER A 108 -1.69 18.23 -1.49
N THR A 109 -1.80 16.92 -1.35
CA THR A 109 -2.80 16.27 -0.51
C THR A 109 -2.16 15.30 0.48
N ALA A 110 -2.96 14.81 1.42
CA ALA A 110 -2.50 13.83 2.39
C ALA A 110 -2.03 12.54 1.70
N ALA A 111 -0.88 12.06 2.09
CA ALA A 111 -0.32 10.80 1.61
C ALA A 111 -0.69 9.65 2.55
N ILE A 112 -0.54 8.43 2.06
CA ILE A 112 -0.90 7.21 2.78
C ILE A 112 0.36 6.42 3.12
N LEU A 113 0.43 5.93 4.37
CA LEU A 113 1.52 5.10 4.86
C LEU A 113 0.97 3.77 5.38
N ILE A 114 1.53 2.68 4.87
CA ILE A 114 1.29 1.33 5.38
C ILE A 114 2.62 0.84 5.94
N GLU A 115 2.69 0.65 7.25
CA GLU A 115 3.94 0.30 7.93
C GLU A 115 4.28 -1.18 7.90
N ARG A 116 3.29 -2.03 7.71
CA ARG A 116 3.50 -3.47 7.71
C ARG A 116 2.56 -4.14 6.72
N ALA A 117 3.11 -4.88 5.78
CA ALA A 117 2.32 -5.63 4.80
C ALA A 117 3.05 -6.90 4.38
N VAL A 118 2.26 -7.90 4.01
CA VAL A 118 2.76 -9.11 3.34
C VAL A 118 2.34 -9.02 1.88
N VAL A 119 3.27 -9.33 0.99
CA VAL A 119 3.11 -9.07 -0.44
C VAL A 119 3.02 -10.37 -1.22
N ARG A 120 2.12 -10.37 -2.19
CA ARG A 120 1.96 -11.42 -3.19
C ARG A 120 2.08 -10.79 -4.57
N VAL A 121 2.75 -11.47 -5.49
CA VAL A 121 2.84 -11.02 -6.88
C VAL A 121 2.28 -12.09 -7.81
N GLU A 122 1.63 -11.63 -8.86
CA GLU A 122 1.04 -12.50 -9.88
C GLU A 122 1.51 -12.04 -11.26
N ASP A 123 2.18 -12.93 -11.98
CA ASP A 123 2.65 -12.62 -13.32
C ASP A 123 1.56 -12.90 -14.33
N SER A 124 1.42 -12.04 -15.32
CA SER A 124 0.49 -12.23 -16.42
C SER A 124 1.09 -11.77 -17.73
N TYR A 125 0.60 -12.33 -18.81
CA TYR A 125 0.99 -11.91 -20.16
C TYR A 125 -0.25 -11.84 -21.05
N SER A 126 -0.35 -10.76 -21.80
CA SER A 126 -1.34 -10.63 -22.87
C SER A 126 -0.73 -9.90 -24.05
N THR A 127 -1.30 -10.13 -25.24
CA THR A 127 -0.83 -9.42 -26.44
C THR A 127 -1.21 -7.94 -26.42
N THR A 128 -2.19 -7.57 -25.61
CA THR A 128 -2.62 -6.18 -25.45
C THR A 128 -1.71 -5.39 -24.49
N ASP A 129 -1.40 -5.97 -23.34
CA ASP A 129 -0.67 -5.28 -22.28
C ASP A 129 0.80 -5.71 -22.13
N GLY A 130 1.19 -6.81 -22.78
CA GLY A 130 2.52 -7.39 -22.59
C GLY A 130 2.63 -8.12 -21.26
N THR A 131 3.81 -8.11 -20.67
CA THR A 131 4.05 -8.74 -19.37
C THR A 131 3.75 -7.76 -18.25
N LEU A 132 2.82 -8.14 -17.38
CA LEU A 132 2.43 -7.37 -16.20
C LEU A 132 2.72 -8.16 -14.93
N ILE A 133 3.06 -7.44 -13.87
CA ILE A 133 3.16 -8.00 -12.53
C ILE A 133 2.12 -7.33 -11.68
N HIS A 134 1.13 -8.10 -11.23
CA HIS A 134 0.10 -7.63 -10.31
C HIS A 134 0.59 -7.82 -8.88
N VAL A 135 0.71 -6.74 -8.14
CA VAL A 135 1.19 -6.75 -6.76
C VAL A 135 0.01 -6.55 -5.82
N THR A 136 -0.13 -7.45 -4.87
CA THR A 136 -1.15 -7.37 -3.81
C THR A 136 -0.44 -7.33 -2.47
N ALA A 137 -0.58 -6.22 -1.76
CA ALA A 137 -0.02 -6.04 -0.43
C ALA A 137 -1.14 -5.99 0.60
N LYS A 138 -1.21 -7.00 1.44
CA LYS A 138 -2.20 -7.05 2.51
C LYS A 138 -1.62 -6.41 3.75
N ALA A 139 -2.23 -5.34 4.21
CA ALA A 139 -1.77 -4.60 5.38
C ALA A 139 -2.01 -5.38 6.66
N LEU A 140 -1.02 -5.41 7.53
CA LEU A 140 -1.08 -6.05 8.83
C LEU A 140 -1.01 -4.99 9.92
N LYS A 141 -1.39 -5.38 11.14
CA LYS A 141 -1.31 -4.50 12.29
C LYS A 141 0.14 -4.07 12.54
N PRO A 142 0.44 -2.76 12.51
CA PRO A 142 1.78 -2.28 12.80
C PRO A 142 2.10 -2.36 14.30
N LYS A 143 3.33 -2.06 14.64
CA LYS A 143 3.78 -2.02 16.05
C LYS A 143 2.96 -1.02 16.85
N GLU A 144 2.67 0.14 16.29
CA GLU A 144 1.91 1.20 16.92
C GLU A 144 0.93 1.84 15.96
N GLY A 145 -0.25 2.19 16.45
CA GLY A 145 -1.24 2.98 15.73
C GLY A 145 -2.11 2.20 14.76
N ASN A 146 -2.68 2.91 13.81
CA ASN A 146 -3.58 2.36 12.82
C ASN A 146 -2.84 1.61 11.72
N THR A 147 -3.51 0.65 11.10
CA THR A 147 -2.96 -0.12 9.99
C THR A 147 -2.64 0.77 8.79
N VAL A 148 -3.54 1.70 8.47
CA VAL A 148 -3.33 2.71 7.42
C VAL A 148 -3.22 4.08 8.08
N LYS A 149 -2.15 4.80 7.78
CA LYS A 149 -1.89 6.13 8.34
C LYS A 149 -1.84 7.18 7.24
N TYR A 150 -2.19 8.41 7.61
CA TYR A 150 -2.09 9.55 6.71
C TYR A 150 -0.98 10.48 7.19
N TYR A 151 -0.30 11.13 6.25
CA TYR A 151 0.75 12.10 6.57
C TYR A 151 0.81 13.20 5.52
N ASP A 152 1.46 14.31 5.88
CA ASP A 152 1.70 15.41 4.96
C ASP A 152 2.98 15.13 4.15
N ALA A 153 2.82 14.91 2.85
CA ALA A 153 3.95 14.61 1.96
C ALA A 153 4.94 15.77 1.81
N LYS A 154 4.53 16.99 2.14
CA LYS A 154 5.43 18.16 2.05
C LYS A 154 6.42 18.24 3.22
N THR A 155 6.07 17.67 4.35
CA THR A 155 6.86 17.81 5.58
C THR A 155 7.55 16.53 6.02
N LYS A 156 7.03 15.37 5.63
CA LYS A 156 7.51 14.07 6.08
C LYS A 156 8.15 13.29 4.94
N PHE A 157 9.21 12.55 5.24
CA PHE A 157 9.96 11.75 4.26
C PHE A 157 10.57 12.57 3.11
N GLN A 158 10.85 13.85 3.34
CA GLN A 158 11.58 14.63 2.35
C GLN A 158 13.07 14.28 2.39
N PRO A 159 13.76 14.26 1.23
CA PRO A 159 15.21 14.13 1.25
C PRO A 159 15.80 15.30 2.04
N SER A 160 16.77 14.99 2.89
CA SER A 160 17.49 16.06 3.58
C SER A 160 18.16 16.92 2.54
N GLU A 161 17.84 18.22 2.51
CA GLU A 161 18.60 19.15 1.68
C GLU A 161 20.04 19.06 2.15
N ALA A 162 20.92 18.62 1.25
CA ALA A 162 22.34 18.68 1.50
C ALA A 162 22.71 20.16 1.67
N ALA A 163 23.06 20.52 2.87
CA ALA A 163 23.49 21.87 3.15
C ALA A 163 24.78 22.17 2.39
#